data_5784fb6d283ffcc2f2105557d832b201
#
_entry.id   5784fb6d283ffcc2f2105557d832b201
#
_cell.length_a   1.000
_cell.length_b   1.000
_cell.length_c   1.000
_cell.angle_alpha   90.00
_cell.angle_beta   90.00
_cell.angle_gamma   90.00
#
_symmetry.space_group_name_H-M   'P 1'
#
loop_
_entity.id
_entity.type
_entity.pdbx_description
1 polymer ?
#
loop_
_entity_poly.entity_id
_entity_poly.type
_entity_poly.pdbx_seq_one_letter_code
_entity_poly.pdbx_strand_id
1 'polypeptide(L)'
;MGEQLSPDEKLHLITRNLQEVLGEEKIKQVLAERELKVYWGTATTGKPHVAYFVPMSKIADFLKAGCEVTILFADLHAFLDNMKAPWELLELRVQYYEQVIKAMLESIGVPLDKLKFIKGTDFQLSRLVVSGLLYPGLRVRNPFTPSVFQALDEEYLKVDAQFGGVDQRKIFTLAEKYLPSLGYAKRSHLMNPMVPGLTGAKMSSSEEESKIDLLDRKEDVKKKLKKAFCEPGNIENNGVLSFVKHVLFPLVGEFSIKRDPKFGGDKTYTDFEEVEKEFGEELIHPGDLKAGVEVALNKLLDPIRKKFESPELRKLSNTAYPDPSKNTGKGNPKVAEEGELVPSRLDIRVGKVISVEKHPDADSLYLEKIDVGEAEPRTVVSGLVAYVSQEALQDRLVVLLCNLKPQKMRGVESQAMLLCASIEGETRRVEPLDPPEGSSPGERVFVEGYETGKPDDKLNPKKRLWEKLQVDLKVSGQCVAQWQDKHLMTKLGHITCKTLKGGNIS
;
A
#
# COMPACT_ATOMS: atom_id res chain seq x y z
N MET A 1 3.27 -40.58 -20.84
CA MET A 1 3.53 -40.63 -19.41
C MET A 1 4.77 -39.79 -19.19
N GLY A 2 4.68 -38.62 -18.56
CA GLY A 2 5.84 -37.79 -18.28
C GLY A 2 6.76 -38.53 -17.28
N GLU A 3 8.07 -38.45 -17.47
CA GLU A 3 9.07 -38.99 -16.57
C GLU A 3 8.81 -38.46 -15.17
N GLN A 4 8.71 -39.35 -14.21
CA GLN A 4 8.49 -38.98 -12.80
C GLN A 4 9.83 -38.49 -12.24
N LEU A 5 9.91 -37.20 -11.91
CA LEU A 5 11.12 -36.59 -11.34
C LEU A 5 11.60 -37.31 -10.07
N SER A 6 12.87 -37.56 -9.97
CA SER A 6 13.52 -38.08 -8.76
C SER A 6 13.43 -37.07 -7.58
N PRO A 7 13.57 -37.49 -6.33
CA PRO A 7 13.60 -36.56 -5.17
C PRO A 7 14.63 -35.44 -5.29
N ASP A 8 15.80 -35.72 -5.86
CA ASP A 8 16.87 -34.73 -6.04
C ASP A 8 16.51 -33.71 -7.14
N GLU A 9 15.90 -34.13 -8.26
CA GLU A 9 15.42 -33.24 -9.29
C GLU A 9 14.28 -32.34 -8.77
N LYS A 10 13.37 -32.92 -7.95
CA LYS A 10 12.33 -32.15 -7.27
C LYS A 10 12.93 -31.11 -6.33
N LEU A 11 13.91 -31.50 -5.51
CA LEU A 11 14.59 -30.60 -4.59
C LEU A 11 15.27 -29.46 -5.37
N HIS A 12 15.99 -29.78 -6.45
CA HIS A 12 16.63 -28.79 -7.30
C HIS A 12 15.61 -27.78 -7.83
N LEU A 13 14.48 -28.22 -8.36
CA LEU A 13 13.39 -27.32 -8.81
C LEU A 13 12.86 -26.45 -7.66
N ILE A 14 12.70 -27.01 -6.46
CA ILE A 14 12.17 -26.30 -5.30
C ILE A 14 13.14 -25.22 -4.82
N THR A 15 14.44 -25.47 -4.84
CA THR A 15 15.45 -24.60 -4.23
C THR A 15 16.15 -23.66 -5.22
N ARG A 16 16.16 -23.96 -6.53
CA ARG A 16 16.83 -23.12 -7.54
C ARG A 16 16.26 -21.68 -7.55
N ASN A 17 17.11 -20.72 -7.88
CA ASN A 17 16.77 -19.29 -8.03
C ASN A 17 16.19 -18.64 -6.75
N LEU A 18 16.32 -19.28 -5.58
CA LEU A 18 16.01 -18.65 -4.29
C LEU A 18 17.24 -17.93 -3.75
N GLN A 19 17.00 -16.88 -2.98
CA GLN A 19 18.07 -16.17 -2.27
C GLN A 19 18.52 -16.91 -1.01
N GLU A 20 17.57 -17.52 -0.29
CA GLU A 20 17.84 -18.25 0.95
C GLU A 20 16.84 -19.38 1.14
N VAL A 21 17.29 -20.50 1.67
CA VAL A 21 16.47 -21.66 2.07
C VAL A 21 16.81 -22.01 3.51
N LEU A 22 15.81 -22.00 4.39
CA LEU A 22 15.94 -22.48 5.77
C LEU A 22 15.27 -23.86 5.89
N GLY A 23 15.99 -24.85 6.44
CA GLY A 23 15.46 -26.19 6.65
C GLY A 23 15.40 -27.07 5.40
N GLU A 24 16.40 -26.99 4.51
CA GLU A 24 16.48 -27.80 3.27
C GLU A 24 16.46 -29.29 3.55
N GLU A 25 17.20 -29.79 4.60
CA GLU A 25 17.21 -31.20 4.97
C GLU A 25 15.83 -31.75 5.31
N LYS A 26 14.93 -30.89 5.84
CA LYS A 26 13.55 -31.27 6.09
C LYS A 26 12.77 -31.44 4.80
N ILE A 27 13.00 -30.57 3.81
CA ILE A 27 12.40 -30.71 2.48
C ILE A 27 12.79 -32.05 1.86
N LYS A 28 14.08 -32.43 1.93
CA LYS A 28 14.58 -33.73 1.44
C LYS A 28 13.87 -34.91 2.13
N GLN A 29 13.71 -34.86 3.46
CA GLN A 29 13.00 -35.88 4.21
C GLN A 29 11.54 -36.04 3.74
N VAL A 30 10.81 -34.90 3.58
CA VAL A 30 9.44 -34.93 3.11
C VAL A 30 9.34 -35.50 1.68
N LEU A 31 10.22 -35.08 0.77
CA LEU A 31 10.23 -35.53 -0.62
C LEU A 31 10.55 -37.03 -0.79
N ALA A 32 11.22 -37.63 0.18
CA ALA A 32 11.47 -39.08 0.20
C ALA A 32 10.18 -39.89 0.52
N GLU A 33 9.22 -39.32 1.21
CA GLU A 33 8.00 -39.98 1.69
C GLU A 33 6.75 -39.58 0.93
N ARG A 34 6.64 -38.29 0.55
CA ARG A 34 5.43 -37.72 -0.07
C ARG A 34 5.70 -36.39 -0.78
N GLU A 35 4.68 -35.86 -1.38
CA GLU A 35 4.70 -34.50 -1.98
C GLU A 35 4.80 -33.41 -0.91
N LEU A 36 5.56 -32.37 -1.22
CA LEU A 36 5.74 -31.20 -0.35
C LEU A 36 4.50 -30.30 -0.42
N LYS A 37 4.07 -29.78 0.72
CA LYS A 37 3.00 -28.77 0.83
C LYS A 37 3.62 -27.41 1.11
N VAL A 38 3.38 -26.46 0.22
CA VAL A 38 3.94 -25.11 0.30
C VAL A 38 2.80 -24.09 0.31
N TYR A 39 2.92 -23.03 1.11
CA TYR A 39 2.01 -21.88 0.95
C TYR A 39 2.78 -20.60 0.64
N TRP A 40 2.11 -19.73 -0.09
CA TRP A 40 2.53 -18.36 -0.37
C TRP A 40 1.39 -17.41 -0.04
N GLY A 41 1.68 -16.39 0.82
CA GLY A 41 0.70 -15.37 1.22
C GLY A 41 0.89 -14.07 0.45
N THR A 42 -0.20 -13.44 0.07
CA THR A 42 -0.21 -12.10 -0.53
C THR A 42 -1.31 -11.22 0.05
N ALA A 43 -0.95 -10.00 0.46
CA ALA A 43 -1.93 -9.00 0.91
C ALA A 43 -2.59 -8.34 -0.32
N THR A 44 -3.93 -8.32 -0.35
CA THR A 44 -4.72 -7.82 -1.47
C THR A 44 -4.91 -6.29 -1.41
N THR A 45 -3.83 -5.54 -1.20
CA THR A 45 -3.85 -4.08 -1.03
C THR A 45 -3.71 -3.32 -2.35
N GLY A 46 -2.55 -3.40 -2.96
CA GLY A 46 -2.24 -2.72 -4.21
C GLY A 46 -2.55 -3.57 -5.44
N LYS A 47 -2.62 -2.96 -6.62
CA LYS A 47 -2.84 -3.70 -7.86
C LYS A 47 -1.60 -4.54 -8.22
N PRO A 48 -1.73 -5.85 -8.52
CA PRO A 48 -0.61 -6.69 -8.95
C PRO A 48 0.09 -6.12 -10.19
N HIS A 49 1.42 -6.22 -10.21
CA HIS A 49 2.28 -5.70 -11.26
C HIS A 49 3.29 -6.76 -11.70
N VAL A 50 4.11 -6.46 -12.72
CA VAL A 50 5.01 -7.45 -13.34
C VAL A 50 5.99 -8.13 -12.38
N ALA A 51 6.35 -7.52 -11.24
CA ALA A 51 7.19 -8.20 -10.24
C ALA A 51 6.52 -9.44 -9.63
N TYR A 52 5.20 -9.60 -9.75
CA TYR A 52 4.50 -10.83 -9.36
C TYR A 52 4.92 -12.04 -10.19
N PHE A 53 5.52 -11.85 -11.37
CA PHE A 53 6.09 -12.98 -12.11
C PHE A 53 7.24 -13.67 -11.36
N VAL A 54 7.95 -12.98 -10.46
CA VAL A 54 9.00 -13.60 -9.63
C VAL A 54 8.43 -14.71 -8.74
N PRO A 55 7.45 -14.45 -7.85
CA PRO A 55 6.83 -15.54 -7.10
C PRO A 55 6.07 -16.52 -8.00
N MET A 56 5.47 -16.08 -9.11
CA MET A 56 4.74 -16.99 -10.02
C MET A 56 5.67 -17.97 -10.72
N SER A 57 6.87 -17.55 -11.16
CA SER A 57 7.87 -18.46 -11.72
C SER A 57 8.29 -19.53 -10.71
N LYS A 58 8.41 -19.16 -9.44
CA LYS A 58 8.75 -20.12 -8.37
C LYS A 58 7.60 -21.07 -8.03
N ILE A 59 6.38 -20.56 -7.99
CA ILE A 59 5.17 -21.41 -7.86
C ILE A 59 5.06 -22.40 -9.03
N ALA A 60 5.43 -21.96 -10.24
CA ALA A 60 5.52 -22.88 -11.38
C ALA A 60 6.52 -24.01 -11.16
N ASP A 61 7.70 -23.72 -10.58
CA ASP A 61 8.69 -24.73 -10.21
C ASP A 61 8.14 -25.71 -9.15
N PHE A 62 7.46 -25.20 -8.12
CA PHE A 62 6.82 -26.06 -7.10
C PHE A 62 5.79 -27.01 -7.72
N LEU A 63 4.91 -26.49 -8.60
CA LEU A 63 3.90 -27.31 -9.27
C LEU A 63 4.53 -28.33 -10.22
N LYS A 64 5.59 -27.97 -10.94
CA LYS A 64 6.37 -28.90 -11.77
C LYS A 64 7.06 -29.98 -10.94
N ALA A 65 7.54 -29.64 -9.72
CA ALA A 65 8.09 -30.62 -8.78
C ALA A 65 7.03 -31.51 -8.13
N GLY A 66 5.75 -31.28 -8.42
CA GLY A 66 4.61 -32.06 -7.89
C GLY A 66 4.10 -31.58 -6.53
N CYS A 67 4.56 -30.42 -6.02
CA CYS A 67 4.09 -29.87 -4.74
C CYS A 67 2.60 -29.49 -4.76
N GLU A 68 1.95 -29.65 -3.60
CA GLU A 68 0.66 -28.99 -3.35
C GLU A 68 0.95 -27.52 -2.97
N VAL A 69 0.41 -26.57 -3.69
CA VAL A 69 0.62 -25.14 -3.45
C VAL A 69 -0.67 -24.48 -2.99
N THR A 70 -0.60 -23.83 -1.82
CA THR A 70 -1.70 -23.00 -1.30
C THR A 70 -1.36 -21.52 -1.46
N ILE A 71 -2.21 -20.78 -2.13
CA ILE A 71 -2.15 -19.32 -2.19
C ILE A 71 -3.10 -18.74 -1.16
N LEU A 72 -2.55 -18.05 -0.17
CA LEU A 72 -3.30 -17.38 0.88
C LEU A 72 -3.50 -15.91 0.51
N PHE A 73 -4.75 -15.52 0.32
CA PHE A 73 -5.12 -14.11 0.28
C PHE A 73 -5.23 -13.59 1.71
N ALA A 74 -4.24 -12.82 2.12
CA ALA A 74 -4.18 -12.23 3.46
C ALA A 74 -5.10 -10.99 3.54
N ASP A 75 -6.42 -11.23 3.41
CA ASP A 75 -7.48 -10.23 3.41
C ASP A 75 -7.61 -9.53 4.78
N LEU A 76 -7.49 -10.28 5.87
CA LEU A 76 -7.46 -9.72 7.21
C LEU A 76 -6.23 -8.82 7.42
N HIS A 77 -5.06 -9.24 6.94
CA HIS A 77 -3.86 -8.40 6.94
C HIS A 77 -4.07 -7.12 6.12
N ALA A 78 -4.66 -7.26 4.93
CA ALA A 78 -4.96 -6.11 4.07
C ALA A 78 -5.96 -5.13 4.73
N PHE A 79 -6.93 -5.66 5.50
CA PHE A 79 -7.86 -4.86 6.28
C PHE A 79 -7.17 -4.11 7.43
N LEU A 80 -6.30 -4.81 8.17
CA LEU A 80 -5.56 -4.25 9.31
C LEU A 80 -4.45 -3.28 8.88
N ASP A 81 -4.02 -3.29 7.61
CA ASP A 81 -3.04 -2.33 7.09
C ASP A 81 -3.67 -0.93 6.97
N ASN A 82 -3.75 -0.25 8.12
CA ASN A 82 -4.29 1.11 8.32
C ASN A 82 -5.77 1.28 7.90
N MET A 83 -6.56 0.21 7.78
CA MET A 83 -7.97 0.26 7.37
C MET A 83 -8.24 1.10 6.10
N LYS A 84 -7.30 1.06 5.16
CA LYS A 84 -7.32 1.90 3.95
C LYS A 84 -8.42 1.55 2.95
N ALA A 85 -9.01 0.36 3.05
CA ALA A 85 -10.05 -0.11 2.14
C ALA A 85 -11.22 -0.74 2.93
N PRO A 86 -12.48 -0.42 2.57
CA PRO A 86 -13.64 -1.07 3.16
C PRO A 86 -13.66 -2.56 2.78
N TRP A 87 -14.34 -3.36 3.61
CA TRP A 87 -14.36 -4.82 3.48
C TRP A 87 -14.86 -5.29 2.12
N GLU A 88 -15.91 -4.68 1.61
CA GLU A 88 -16.52 -5.00 0.32
C GLU A 88 -15.52 -4.80 -0.85
N LEU A 89 -14.66 -3.80 -0.75
CA LEU A 89 -13.62 -3.56 -1.73
C LEU A 89 -12.51 -4.61 -1.65
N LEU A 90 -12.17 -5.06 -0.44
CA LEU A 90 -11.18 -6.13 -0.25
C LEU A 90 -11.66 -7.46 -0.82
N GLU A 91 -12.95 -7.78 -0.69
CA GLU A 91 -13.53 -8.99 -1.32
C GLU A 91 -13.42 -8.95 -2.85
N LEU A 92 -13.70 -7.81 -3.46
CA LEU A 92 -13.50 -7.62 -4.91
C LEU A 92 -12.03 -7.74 -5.30
N ARG A 93 -11.12 -7.21 -4.49
CA ARG A 93 -9.68 -7.34 -4.69
C ARG A 93 -9.20 -8.78 -4.58
N VAL A 94 -9.71 -9.56 -3.62
CA VAL A 94 -9.42 -11.00 -3.51
C VAL A 94 -9.82 -11.72 -4.80
N GLN A 95 -11.05 -11.48 -5.30
CA GLN A 95 -11.51 -12.06 -6.56
C GLN A 95 -10.61 -11.64 -7.75
N TYR A 96 -10.24 -10.38 -7.81
CA TYR A 96 -9.33 -9.87 -8.84
C TYR A 96 -7.96 -10.56 -8.79
N TYR A 97 -7.35 -10.66 -7.58
CA TYR A 97 -6.08 -11.34 -7.38
C TYR A 97 -6.12 -12.80 -7.81
N GLU A 98 -7.18 -13.52 -7.45
CA GLU A 98 -7.38 -14.91 -7.87
C GLU A 98 -7.36 -15.05 -9.38
N GLN A 99 -8.12 -14.21 -10.10
CA GLN A 99 -8.20 -14.24 -11.56
C GLN A 99 -6.87 -13.86 -12.22
N VAL A 100 -6.18 -12.87 -11.68
CA VAL A 100 -4.87 -12.42 -12.17
C VAL A 100 -3.82 -13.50 -11.98
N ILE A 101 -3.73 -14.12 -10.79
CA ILE A 101 -2.76 -15.18 -10.50
C ILE A 101 -3.01 -16.40 -11.41
N LYS A 102 -4.28 -16.81 -11.58
CA LYS A 102 -4.63 -17.85 -12.53
C LYS A 102 -4.19 -17.51 -13.95
N ALA A 103 -4.47 -16.28 -14.40
CA ALA A 103 -4.08 -15.84 -15.73
C ALA A 103 -2.55 -15.80 -15.92
N MET A 104 -1.80 -15.41 -14.91
CA MET A 104 -0.33 -15.42 -14.94
C MET A 104 0.22 -16.84 -15.06
N LEU A 105 -0.25 -17.77 -14.23
CA LEU A 105 0.20 -19.17 -14.25
C LEU A 105 -0.20 -19.87 -15.56
N GLU A 106 -1.39 -19.62 -16.07
CA GLU A 106 -1.85 -20.10 -17.38
C GLU A 106 -0.97 -19.53 -18.52
N SER A 107 -0.58 -18.24 -18.45
CA SER A 107 0.26 -17.59 -19.48
C SER A 107 1.66 -18.21 -19.59
N ILE A 108 2.13 -18.87 -18.54
CA ILE A 108 3.41 -19.59 -18.49
C ILE A 108 3.24 -21.10 -18.59
N GLY A 109 2.05 -21.58 -18.95
CA GLY A 109 1.76 -22.99 -19.25
C GLY A 109 1.77 -23.93 -18.04
N VAL A 110 1.42 -23.45 -16.86
CA VAL A 110 1.40 -24.26 -15.63
C VAL A 110 0.01 -24.79 -15.35
N PRO A 111 -0.17 -26.12 -15.13
CA PRO A 111 -1.44 -26.70 -14.72
C PRO A 111 -1.82 -26.25 -13.30
N LEU A 112 -3.11 -26.00 -13.07
CA LEU A 112 -3.61 -25.45 -11.81
C LEU A 112 -4.19 -26.52 -10.85
N ASP A 113 -4.10 -27.81 -11.20
CA ASP A 113 -4.80 -28.90 -10.49
C ASP A 113 -4.38 -29.05 -9.02
N LYS A 114 -3.09 -28.76 -8.71
CA LYS A 114 -2.52 -28.82 -7.36
C LYS A 114 -2.46 -27.45 -6.66
N LEU A 115 -3.15 -26.43 -7.22
CA LEU A 115 -3.19 -25.09 -6.69
C LEU A 115 -4.48 -24.87 -5.91
N LYS A 116 -4.36 -24.43 -4.67
CA LYS A 116 -5.47 -24.10 -3.78
C LYS A 116 -5.46 -22.62 -3.46
N PHE A 117 -6.64 -22.00 -3.38
CA PHE A 117 -6.82 -20.62 -2.96
C PHE A 117 -7.60 -20.59 -1.66
N ILE A 118 -7.10 -19.87 -0.65
CA ILE A 118 -7.70 -19.72 0.67
C ILE A 118 -7.66 -18.24 1.06
N LYS A 119 -8.69 -17.75 1.74
CA LYS A 119 -8.69 -16.42 2.36
C LYS A 119 -8.26 -16.53 3.82
N GLY A 120 -7.59 -15.51 4.33
CA GLY A 120 -7.23 -15.41 5.74
C GLY A 120 -8.45 -15.50 6.65
N THR A 121 -9.54 -14.82 6.29
CA THR A 121 -10.82 -14.86 7.03
C THR A 121 -11.48 -16.23 7.08
N ASP A 122 -11.16 -17.17 6.19
CA ASP A 122 -11.72 -18.51 6.24
C ASP A 122 -11.28 -19.29 7.50
N PHE A 123 -10.13 -18.92 8.12
CA PHE A 123 -9.62 -19.64 9.29
C PHE A 123 -8.97 -18.75 10.37
N GLN A 124 -8.36 -17.61 10.04
CA GLN A 124 -7.59 -16.78 10.99
C GLN A 124 -8.43 -16.22 12.14
N LEU A 125 -9.72 -16.05 11.94
CA LEU A 125 -10.67 -15.61 12.98
C LEU A 125 -11.27 -16.80 13.78
N SER A 126 -10.84 -18.02 13.53
CA SER A 126 -11.31 -19.18 14.28
C SER A 126 -10.81 -19.13 15.74
N ARG A 127 -11.58 -19.77 16.64
CA ARG A 127 -11.24 -19.84 18.08
C ARG A 127 -9.85 -20.43 18.32
N LEU A 128 -9.41 -21.38 17.51
CA LEU A 128 -8.09 -22.02 17.65
C LEU A 128 -6.97 -21.05 17.36
N VAL A 129 -7.06 -20.28 16.27
CA VAL A 129 -6.03 -19.27 15.91
C VAL A 129 -5.96 -18.17 16.96
N VAL A 130 -7.10 -17.65 17.39
CA VAL A 130 -7.17 -16.62 18.45
C VAL A 130 -6.59 -17.15 19.77
N SER A 131 -6.83 -18.41 20.12
CA SER A 131 -6.23 -19.03 21.31
C SER A 131 -4.71 -19.16 21.18
N GLY A 132 -4.18 -19.48 20.01
CA GLY A 132 -2.74 -19.52 19.73
C GLY A 132 -2.08 -18.14 19.86
N LEU A 133 -2.75 -17.08 19.40
CA LEU A 133 -2.29 -15.69 19.55
C LEU A 133 -2.19 -15.26 21.03
N LEU A 134 -3.09 -15.74 21.89
CA LEU A 134 -3.16 -15.39 23.32
C LEU A 134 -2.27 -16.30 24.20
N TYR A 135 -1.47 -17.20 23.62
CA TYR A 135 -0.62 -18.10 24.38
C TYR A 135 0.45 -17.34 25.19
N PRO A 136 0.56 -17.56 26.52
CA PRO A 136 1.48 -16.78 27.37
C PRO A 136 2.97 -16.94 27.04
N GLY A 137 3.35 -18.03 26.33
CA GLY A 137 4.72 -18.26 25.84
C GLY A 137 5.12 -17.41 24.63
N LEU A 138 4.17 -16.83 23.95
CA LEU A 138 4.42 -15.96 22.81
C LEU A 138 4.78 -14.54 23.31
N ARG A 139 6.06 -14.32 23.64
CA ARG A 139 6.55 -13.02 24.14
C ARG A 139 6.64 -11.97 23.00
N VAL A 140 5.51 -11.60 22.43
CA VAL A 140 5.40 -10.50 21.44
C VAL A 140 4.70 -9.33 22.08
N ARG A 141 5.15 -8.11 21.79
CA ARG A 141 4.62 -6.88 22.36
C ARG A 141 3.13 -6.66 22.01
N ASN A 142 2.74 -7.11 20.81
CA ASN A 142 1.35 -7.16 20.36
C ASN A 142 1.13 -8.48 19.56
N PRO A 143 0.37 -9.45 20.09
CA PRO A 143 0.12 -10.72 19.40
C PRO A 143 -0.79 -10.59 18.17
N PHE A 144 -1.53 -9.51 18.03
CA PHE A 144 -2.42 -9.26 16.89
C PHE A 144 -1.73 -8.51 15.74
N THR A 145 -0.40 -8.64 15.61
CA THR A 145 0.31 -8.10 14.45
C THR A 145 0.21 -9.03 13.24
N PRO A 146 0.17 -8.48 12.01
CA PRO A 146 0.19 -9.28 10.79
C PRO A 146 1.30 -10.32 10.74
N SER A 147 2.48 -10.02 11.29
CA SER A 147 3.63 -10.94 11.34
C SER A 147 3.37 -12.20 12.18
N VAL A 148 2.59 -12.09 13.25
CA VAL A 148 2.26 -13.24 14.11
C VAL A 148 1.20 -14.11 13.43
N PHE A 149 0.22 -13.50 12.78
CA PHE A 149 -0.75 -14.24 11.96
C PHE A 149 -0.02 -15.05 10.88
N GLN A 150 0.89 -14.41 10.14
CA GLN A 150 1.66 -15.08 9.09
C GLN A 150 2.52 -16.25 9.61
N ALA A 151 3.12 -16.12 10.80
CA ALA A 151 3.86 -17.21 11.41
C ALA A 151 2.94 -18.39 11.79
N LEU A 152 1.73 -18.13 12.26
CA LEU A 152 0.75 -19.16 12.64
C LEU A 152 0.06 -19.81 11.43
N ASP A 153 0.01 -19.14 10.27
CA ASP A 153 -0.57 -19.69 9.04
C ASP A 153 0.07 -21.03 8.66
N GLU A 154 1.39 -21.22 8.93
CA GLU A 154 2.10 -22.47 8.66
C GLU A 154 1.47 -23.68 9.36
N GLU A 155 1.01 -23.50 10.60
CA GLU A 155 0.36 -24.56 11.38
C GLU A 155 -1.06 -24.79 10.91
N TYR A 156 -1.85 -23.74 10.77
CA TYR A 156 -3.28 -23.86 10.47
C TYR A 156 -3.58 -24.26 9.03
N LEU A 157 -2.69 -23.91 8.09
CA LEU A 157 -2.72 -24.42 6.71
C LEU A 157 -2.13 -25.81 6.55
N LYS A 158 -1.49 -26.35 7.62
CA LYS A 158 -0.88 -27.69 7.65
C LYS A 158 0.12 -27.89 6.51
N VAL A 159 0.97 -26.92 6.28
CA VAL A 159 2.00 -26.95 5.25
C VAL A 159 3.37 -27.39 5.81
N ASP A 160 4.26 -27.78 4.92
CA ASP A 160 5.65 -28.16 5.24
C ASP A 160 6.61 -26.99 5.09
N ALA A 161 6.27 -26.06 4.20
CA ALA A 161 7.11 -24.90 3.92
C ALA A 161 6.28 -23.65 3.66
N GLN A 162 6.83 -22.51 4.08
CA GLN A 162 6.36 -21.17 3.69
C GLN A 162 7.30 -20.58 2.65
N PHE A 163 6.70 -19.96 1.62
CA PHE A 163 7.40 -19.26 0.56
C PHE A 163 7.09 -17.76 0.62
N GLY A 164 8.10 -16.91 0.47
CA GLY A 164 7.93 -15.45 0.48
C GLY A 164 9.17 -14.70 0.01
N GLY A 165 9.15 -13.37 0.09
CA GLY A 165 10.32 -12.55 -0.20
C GLY A 165 11.33 -12.55 0.96
N VAL A 166 12.61 -12.28 0.68
CA VAL A 166 13.66 -12.16 1.71
C VAL A 166 13.38 -11.03 2.70
N ASP A 167 12.57 -10.04 2.36
CA ASP A 167 12.12 -8.98 3.26
C ASP A 167 11.26 -9.52 4.42
N GLN A 168 10.68 -10.73 4.27
CA GLN A 168 9.91 -11.42 5.29
C GLN A 168 10.77 -12.31 6.20
N ARG A 169 12.09 -12.35 6.01
CA ARG A 169 13.03 -13.20 6.77
C ARG A 169 12.85 -13.11 8.29
N LYS A 170 12.54 -11.91 8.81
CA LYS A 170 12.30 -11.71 10.24
C LYS A 170 11.06 -12.47 10.74
N ILE A 171 10.05 -12.62 9.90
CA ILE A 171 8.82 -13.37 10.22
C ILE A 171 9.15 -14.87 10.23
N PHE A 172 9.90 -15.34 9.25
CA PHE A 172 10.32 -16.75 9.16
C PHE A 172 11.19 -17.17 10.35
N THR A 173 12.16 -16.33 10.74
CA THR A 173 12.96 -16.60 11.94
C THR A 173 12.16 -16.52 13.23
N LEU A 174 11.10 -15.68 13.28
CA LEU A 174 10.17 -15.65 14.40
C LEU A 174 9.37 -16.96 14.46
N ALA A 175 8.83 -17.44 13.35
CA ALA A 175 8.13 -18.73 13.26
C ALA A 175 9.03 -19.88 13.69
N GLU A 176 10.26 -19.96 13.15
CA GLU A 176 11.24 -20.98 13.48
C GLU A 176 11.59 -21.04 14.97
N LYS A 177 11.66 -19.87 15.62
CA LYS A 177 11.99 -19.75 17.04
C LYS A 177 10.83 -20.10 17.96
N TYR A 178 9.61 -19.63 17.64
CA TYR A 178 8.49 -19.67 18.59
C TYR A 178 7.50 -20.81 18.36
N LEU A 179 7.27 -21.28 17.12
CA LEU A 179 6.33 -22.35 16.86
C LEU A 179 6.65 -23.64 17.62
N PRO A 180 7.92 -24.09 17.76
CA PRO A 180 8.25 -25.27 18.58
C PRO A 180 7.91 -25.09 20.04
N SER A 181 8.04 -23.90 20.62
CA SER A 181 7.66 -23.63 22.02
C SER A 181 6.17 -23.68 22.26
N LEU A 182 5.36 -23.54 21.20
CA LEU A 182 3.91 -23.73 21.21
C LEU A 182 3.48 -25.19 20.99
N GLY A 183 4.43 -26.10 20.82
CA GLY A 183 4.18 -27.52 20.51
C GLY A 183 3.96 -27.80 19.02
N TYR A 184 4.20 -26.82 18.14
CA TYR A 184 4.05 -26.97 16.70
C TYR A 184 5.34 -27.43 16.03
N ALA A 185 5.25 -28.11 14.90
CA ALA A 185 6.40 -28.59 14.17
C ALA A 185 7.16 -27.41 13.50
N LYS A 186 8.48 -27.52 13.44
CA LYS A 186 9.33 -26.62 12.64
C LYS A 186 9.00 -26.78 11.16
N ARG A 187 8.96 -25.70 10.39
CA ARG A 187 8.74 -25.69 8.93
C ARG A 187 9.99 -25.20 8.20
N SER A 188 9.99 -25.40 6.90
CA SER A 188 11.02 -24.86 6.02
C SER A 188 10.59 -23.51 5.46
N HIS A 189 11.55 -22.61 5.17
CA HIS A 189 11.26 -21.29 4.63
C HIS A 189 12.07 -21.06 3.36
N LEU A 190 11.36 -20.67 2.30
CA LEU A 190 11.86 -20.50 0.95
C LEU A 190 11.79 -19.02 0.59
N MET A 191 12.92 -18.37 0.31
CA MET A 191 12.98 -16.92 0.16
C MET A 191 13.40 -16.49 -1.23
N ASN A 192 12.51 -15.78 -1.91
CA ASN A 192 12.79 -15.10 -3.18
C ASN A 192 13.66 -13.87 -2.97
N PRO A 193 14.55 -13.55 -3.95
CA PRO A 193 15.24 -12.29 -3.99
C PRO A 193 14.27 -11.11 -4.19
N MET A 194 14.69 -9.93 -3.74
CA MET A 194 13.99 -8.68 -4.03
C MET A 194 14.38 -8.18 -5.43
N VAL A 195 13.37 -7.88 -6.25
CA VAL A 195 13.59 -7.27 -7.57
C VAL A 195 13.42 -5.76 -7.45
N PRO A 196 14.43 -4.96 -7.82
CA PRO A 196 14.32 -3.51 -7.87
C PRO A 196 13.20 -3.06 -8.81
N GLY A 197 12.59 -1.92 -8.52
CA GLY A 197 11.65 -1.27 -9.43
C GLY A 197 12.36 -0.67 -10.66
N LEU A 198 11.59 -0.25 -11.64
CA LEU A 198 12.13 0.36 -12.86
C LEU A 198 12.92 1.66 -12.62
N THR A 199 12.71 2.31 -11.48
CA THR A 199 13.43 3.53 -11.07
C THR A 199 14.69 3.25 -10.24
N GLY A 200 15.10 1.98 -10.10
CA GLY A 200 16.23 1.57 -9.27
C GLY A 200 15.91 1.42 -7.78
N ALA A 201 14.76 1.92 -7.30
CA ALA A 201 14.26 1.72 -5.94
C ALA A 201 13.38 0.46 -5.84
N LYS A 202 12.97 0.07 -4.62
CA LYS A 202 12.01 -1.03 -4.41
C LYS A 202 10.72 -0.76 -5.19
N MET A 203 10.26 -1.73 -6.00
CA MET A 203 8.99 -1.61 -6.71
C MET A 203 7.83 -1.56 -5.72
N SER A 204 7.11 -0.43 -5.71
CA SER A 204 5.99 -0.19 -4.81
C SER A 204 4.67 -0.25 -5.57
N SER A 205 3.68 -0.93 -5.00
CA SER A 205 2.33 -0.95 -5.57
C SER A 205 1.61 0.41 -5.51
N SER A 206 2.15 1.37 -4.76
CA SER A 206 1.61 2.73 -4.61
C SER A 206 2.17 3.76 -5.60
N GLU A 207 3.29 3.44 -6.30
CA GLU A 207 3.92 4.35 -7.26
C GLU A 207 3.71 3.85 -8.69
N GLU A 208 2.84 4.50 -9.46
CA GLU A 208 2.49 4.07 -10.82
C GLU A 208 3.64 4.17 -11.82
N GLU A 209 4.55 5.13 -11.67
CA GLU A 209 5.68 5.31 -12.58
C GLU A 209 6.82 4.30 -12.35
N SER A 210 6.91 3.70 -11.17
CA SER A 210 7.95 2.71 -10.81
C SER A 210 7.58 1.27 -11.18
N LYS A 211 6.33 1.02 -11.62
CA LYS A 211 5.80 -0.33 -11.89
C LYS A 211 5.12 -0.42 -13.26
N ILE A 212 5.16 -1.61 -13.85
CA ILE A 212 4.34 -1.98 -15.00
C ILE A 212 3.17 -2.83 -14.51
N ASP A 213 1.93 -2.38 -14.76
CA ASP A 213 0.71 -3.13 -14.45
C ASP A 213 0.55 -4.32 -15.41
N LEU A 214 -0.05 -5.41 -14.93
CA LEU A 214 -0.27 -6.61 -15.75
C LEU A 214 -1.25 -6.38 -16.92
N LEU A 215 -2.06 -5.35 -16.83
CA LEU A 215 -3.03 -4.96 -17.87
C LEU A 215 -2.62 -3.69 -18.63
N ASP A 216 -1.41 -3.16 -18.40
CA ASP A 216 -0.89 -2.01 -19.16
C ASP A 216 -0.87 -2.33 -20.65
N ARG A 217 -1.26 -1.37 -21.50
CA ARG A 217 -1.19 -1.50 -22.95
C ARG A 217 0.27 -1.53 -23.41
N LYS A 218 0.53 -2.03 -24.60
CA LYS A 218 1.90 -2.12 -25.17
C LYS A 218 2.62 -0.77 -25.19
N GLU A 219 1.88 0.29 -25.53
CA GLU A 219 2.39 1.66 -25.56
C GLU A 219 2.78 2.17 -24.16
N ASP A 220 2.00 1.82 -23.14
CA ASP A 220 2.25 2.21 -21.75
C ASP A 220 3.47 1.45 -21.19
N VAL A 221 3.61 0.15 -21.48
CA VAL A 221 4.80 -0.65 -21.17
C VAL A 221 6.06 -0.03 -21.80
N LYS A 222 5.99 0.29 -23.09
CA LYS A 222 7.09 0.95 -23.80
C LYS A 222 7.48 2.29 -23.18
N LYS A 223 6.49 3.12 -22.84
CA LYS A 223 6.70 4.43 -22.22
C LYS A 223 7.36 4.29 -20.86
N LYS A 224 6.92 3.33 -20.01
CA LYS A 224 7.50 3.07 -18.69
C LYS A 224 8.92 2.53 -18.76
N LEU A 225 9.18 1.57 -19.65
CA LEU A 225 10.54 1.04 -19.89
C LEU A 225 11.49 2.11 -20.44
N LYS A 226 11.03 3.01 -21.32
CA LYS A 226 11.85 4.12 -21.79
C LYS A 226 12.34 5.01 -20.65
N LYS A 227 11.50 5.26 -19.63
CA LYS A 227 11.83 6.05 -18.44
C LYS A 227 12.63 5.28 -17.38
N ALA A 228 12.67 3.94 -17.47
CA ALA A 228 13.35 3.10 -16.47
C ALA A 228 14.82 3.49 -16.33
N PHE A 229 15.32 3.42 -15.09
CA PHE A 229 16.75 3.63 -14.82
C PHE A 229 17.55 2.47 -15.41
N CYS A 230 18.52 2.78 -16.27
CA CYS A 230 19.37 1.80 -16.92
C CYS A 230 20.55 2.57 -17.58
N GLU A 231 21.59 2.81 -16.80
CA GLU A 231 22.81 3.50 -17.28
C GLU A 231 23.73 2.52 -18.01
N PRO A 232 24.46 2.95 -19.05
CA PRO A 232 25.46 2.11 -19.73
C PRO A 232 26.48 1.53 -18.75
N GLY A 233 26.79 0.24 -18.87
CA GLY A 233 27.77 -0.46 -18.02
C GLY A 233 27.37 -0.67 -16.56
N ASN A 234 26.30 -0.06 -16.09
CA ASN A 234 25.86 -0.16 -14.69
C ASN A 234 24.98 -1.41 -14.48
N ILE A 235 25.57 -2.43 -13.87
CA ILE A 235 24.88 -3.68 -13.52
C ILE A 235 24.21 -3.62 -12.12
N GLU A 236 24.62 -2.68 -11.24
CA GLU A 236 24.10 -2.58 -9.89
C GLU A 236 22.80 -1.78 -9.85
N ASN A 237 21.84 -2.23 -9.03
CA ASN A 237 20.52 -1.59 -8.87
C ASN A 237 19.77 -1.33 -10.19
N ASN A 238 20.09 -2.09 -11.23
CA ASN A 238 19.46 -2.01 -12.54
C ASN A 238 18.20 -2.87 -12.59
N GLY A 239 17.03 -2.22 -12.45
CA GLY A 239 15.73 -2.90 -12.45
C GLY A 239 15.42 -3.64 -13.75
N VAL A 240 15.94 -3.16 -14.89
CA VAL A 240 15.75 -3.81 -16.19
C VAL A 240 16.54 -5.12 -16.29
N LEU A 241 17.81 -5.12 -15.90
CA LEU A 241 18.63 -6.36 -15.81
C LEU A 241 18.07 -7.33 -14.78
N SER A 242 17.68 -6.83 -13.61
CA SER A 242 17.07 -7.68 -12.58
C SER A 242 15.79 -8.37 -13.06
N PHE A 243 15.01 -7.70 -13.90
CA PHE A 243 13.82 -8.30 -14.50
C PHE A 243 14.19 -9.41 -15.49
N VAL A 244 15.23 -9.22 -16.31
CA VAL A 244 15.77 -10.26 -17.20
C VAL A 244 16.21 -11.47 -16.37
N LYS A 245 16.99 -11.26 -15.30
CA LYS A 245 17.52 -12.31 -14.41
C LYS A 245 16.43 -13.11 -13.71
N HIS A 246 15.51 -12.42 -13.04
CA HIS A 246 14.59 -13.03 -12.07
C HIS A 246 13.21 -13.36 -12.66
N VAL A 247 12.90 -12.87 -13.87
CA VAL A 247 11.61 -13.13 -14.52
C VAL A 247 11.82 -13.83 -15.86
N LEU A 248 12.55 -13.21 -16.80
CA LEU A 248 12.59 -13.73 -18.18
C LEU A 248 13.36 -15.04 -18.26
N PHE A 249 14.57 -15.13 -17.73
CA PHE A 249 15.33 -16.38 -17.78
C PHE A 249 14.63 -17.55 -17.07
N PRO A 250 14.11 -17.41 -15.84
CA PRO A 250 13.38 -18.49 -15.19
C PRO A 250 12.12 -18.98 -15.93
N LEU A 251 11.44 -18.07 -16.65
CA LEU A 251 10.18 -18.40 -17.35
C LEU A 251 10.37 -18.85 -18.80
N VAL A 252 11.32 -18.26 -19.52
CA VAL A 252 11.46 -18.44 -20.97
C VAL A 252 12.72 -19.26 -21.31
N GLY A 253 13.75 -19.20 -20.46
CA GLY A 253 15.04 -19.88 -20.66
C GLY A 253 15.97 -19.16 -21.64
N GLU A 254 15.49 -18.12 -22.34
CA GLU A 254 16.28 -17.35 -23.29
C GLU A 254 15.87 -15.87 -23.29
N PHE A 255 16.78 -15.01 -23.73
CA PHE A 255 16.51 -13.60 -23.91
C PHE A 255 17.10 -13.09 -25.24
N SER A 256 16.27 -12.51 -26.10
CA SER A 256 16.69 -12.04 -27.43
C SER A 256 16.70 -10.51 -27.52
N ILE A 257 17.78 -9.98 -28.04
CA ILE A 257 17.95 -8.58 -28.42
C ILE A 257 17.98 -8.47 -29.92
N LYS A 258 17.15 -7.61 -30.49
CA LYS A 258 17.12 -7.28 -31.91
C LYS A 258 17.77 -5.93 -32.13
N ARG A 259 18.78 -5.87 -33.03
CA ARG A 259 19.51 -4.64 -33.34
C ARG A 259 20.04 -4.66 -34.79
N ASP A 260 20.26 -3.46 -35.29
CA ASP A 260 20.86 -3.29 -36.65
C ASP A 260 22.20 -4.02 -36.73
N PRO A 261 22.53 -4.67 -37.89
CA PRO A 261 23.82 -5.31 -38.09
C PRO A 261 25.04 -4.43 -37.79
N LYS A 262 24.94 -3.10 -37.99
CA LYS A 262 26.02 -2.15 -37.64
C LYS A 262 26.36 -2.15 -36.17
N PHE A 263 25.41 -2.54 -35.28
CA PHE A 263 25.57 -2.59 -33.83
C PHE A 263 25.71 -4.02 -33.28
N GLY A 264 26.12 -4.97 -34.13
CA GLY A 264 26.36 -6.36 -33.78
C GLY A 264 25.26 -7.33 -34.17
N GLY A 265 24.12 -6.84 -34.75
CA GLY A 265 23.01 -7.68 -35.19
C GLY A 265 22.19 -8.31 -34.07
N ASP A 266 21.23 -9.13 -34.42
CA ASP A 266 20.38 -9.88 -33.50
C ASP A 266 21.17 -10.89 -32.70
N LYS A 267 20.94 -10.98 -31.40
CA LYS A 267 21.56 -11.96 -30.52
C LYS A 267 20.55 -12.54 -29.53
N THR A 268 20.63 -13.86 -29.31
CA THR A 268 19.85 -14.60 -28.33
C THR A 268 20.79 -15.16 -27.27
N TYR A 269 20.50 -14.89 -26.04
CA TYR A 269 21.24 -15.35 -24.87
C TYR A 269 20.48 -16.49 -24.21
N THR A 270 21.17 -17.53 -23.81
CA THR A 270 20.64 -18.66 -23.04
C THR A 270 21.14 -18.67 -21.58
N ASP A 271 22.05 -17.74 -21.27
CA ASP A 271 22.59 -17.52 -19.94
C ASP A 271 22.53 -16.04 -19.58
N PHE A 272 22.08 -15.76 -18.33
CA PHE A 272 22.01 -14.41 -17.82
C PHE A 272 23.40 -13.80 -17.59
N GLU A 273 24.36 -14.60 -17.14
CA GLU A 273 25.72 -14.11 -16.87
C GLU A 273 26.38 -13.51 -18.11
N GLU A 274 26.07 -14.04 -19.30
CA GLU A 274 26.52 -13.47 -20.57
C GLU A 274 25.88 -12.10 -20.83
N VAL A 275 24.57 -11.95 -20.55
CA VAL A 275 23.88 -10.65 -20.69
C VAL A 275 24.47 -9.61 -19.74
N GLU A 276 24.66 -10.00 -18.47
CA GLU A 276 25.21 -9.13 -17.42
C GLU A 276 26.62 -8.66 -17.76
N LYS A 277 27.47 -9.60 -18.22
CA LYS A 277 28.85 -9.32 -18.64
C LYS A 277 28.89 -8.36 -19.83
N GLU A 278 28.16 -8.66 -20.89
CA GLU A 278 28.16 -7.80 -22.11
C GLU A 278 27.53 -6.44 -21.86
N PHE A 279 26.54 -6.35 -20.94
CA PHE A 279 26.02 -5.07 -20.53
C PHE A 279 27.04 -4.27 -19.69
N GLY A 280 27.75 -4.91 -18.78
CA GLY A 280 28.84 -4.31 -18.00
C GLY A 280 30.01 -3.83 -18.86
N GLU A 281 30.31 -4.54 -19.96
CA GLU A 281 31.33 -4.19 -20.97
C GLU A 281 30.80 -3.16 -22.01
N GLU A 282 29.60 -2.62 -21.85
CA GLU A 282 28.91 -1.67 -22.77
C GLU A 282 28.68 -2.22 -24.19
N LEU A 283 28.76 -3.54 -24.38
CA LEU A 283 28.45 -4.19 -25.64
C LEU A 283 26.94 -4.27 -25.92
N ILE A 284 26.12 -4.13 -24.90
CA ILE A 284 24.66 -4.00 -25.01
C ILE A 284 24.28 -2.57 -24.61
N HIS A 285 23.73 -1.83 -25.58
CA HIS A 285 23.21 -0.48 -25.30
C HIS A 285 21.94 -0.56 -24.45
N PRO A 286 21.72 0.32 -23.43
CA PRO A 286 20.50 0.35 -22.62
C PRO A 286 19.20 0.38 -23.41
N GLY A 287 19.19 1.05 -24.57
CA GLY A 287 18.04 1.09 -25.46
C GLY A 287 17.67 -0.28 -26.03
N ASP A 288 18.68 -1.07 -26.41
CA ASP A 288 18.48 -2.42 -26.98
C ASP A 288 18.03 -3.41 -25.90
N LEU A 289 18.61 -3.32 -24.69
CA LEU A 289 18.18 -4.11 -23.53
C LEU A 289 16.70 -3.82 -23.20
N LYS A 290 16.32 -2.53 -23.12
CA LYS A 290 14.92 -2.13 -22.86
C LYS A 290 13.97 -2.59 -23.96
N ALA A 291 14.38 -2.53 -25.22
CA ALA A 291 13.57 -3.02 -26.35
C ALA A 291 13.37 -4.54 -26.31
N GLY A 292 14.42 -5.31 -25.98
CA GLY A 292 14.32 -6.75 -25.77
C GLY A 292 13.36 -7.10 -24.62
N VAL A 293 13.46 -6.40 -23.49
CA VAL A 293 12.56 -6.58 -22.35
C VAL A 293 11.12 -6.19 -22.70
N GLU A 294 10.90 -5.11 -23.48
CA GLU A 294 9.57 -4.71 -23.95
C GLU A 294 8.89 -5.84 -24.73
N VAL A 295 9.61 -6.44 -25.68
CA VAL A 295 9.09 -7.55 -26.51
C VAL A 295 8.76 -8.77 -25.65
N ALA A 296 9.71 -9.21 -24.82
CA ALA A 296 9.55 -10.38 -23.96
C ALA A 296 8.40 -10.19 -22.95
N LEU A 297 8.33 -9.02 -22.30
CA LEU A 297 7.29 -8.71 -21.33
C LEU A 297 5.90 -8.66 -21.98
N ASN A 298 5.76 -8.02 -23.15
CA ASN A 298 4.49 -7.98 -23.86
C ASN A 298 4.02 -9.40 -24.25
N LYS A 299 4.93 -10.32 -24.59
CA LYS A 299 4.60 -11.72 -24.87
C LYS A 299 3.99 -12.42 -23.63
N LEU A 300 4.50 -12.12 -22.43
CA LEU A 300 3.94 -12.65 -21.17
C LEU A 300 2.60 -11.99 -20.82
N LEU A 301 2.42 -10.71 -21.10
CA LEU A 301 1.23 -9.95 -20.74
C LEU A 301 0.04 -10.15 -21.71
N ASP A 302 0.29 -10.43 -22.99
CA ASP A 302 -0.77 -10.56 -24.00
C ASP A 302 -1.86 -11.60 -23.64
N PRO A 303 -1.53 -12.82 -23.15
CA PRO A 303 -2.56 -13.79 -22.72
C PRO A 303 -3.40 -13.27 -21.56
N ILE A 304 -2.76 -12.55 -20.61
CA ILE A 304 -3.44 -11.98 -19.44
C ILE A 304 -4.41 -10.88 -19.87
N ARG A 305 -3.95 -9.95 -20.72
CA ARG A 305 -4.77 -8.88 -21.32
C ARG A 305 -5.99 -9.46 -22.03
N LYS A 306 -5.76 -10.48 -22.89
CA LYS A 306 -6.83 -11.15 -23.62
C LYS A 306 -7.88 -11.77 -22.69
N LYS A 307 -7.46 -12.43 -21.61
CA LYS A 307 -8.39 -13.00 -20.60
C LYS A 307 -9.24 -11.90 -19.95
N PHE A 308 -8.63 -10.75 -19.64
CA PHE A 308 -9.31 -9.61 -19.03
C PHE A 308 -10.11 -8.73 -20.00
N GLU A 309 -10.20 -9.10 -21.28
CA GLU A 309 -11.14 -8.48 -22.23
C GLU A 309 -12.58 -8.92 -22.01
N SER A 310 -12.83 -10.05 -21.29
CA SER A 310 -14.17 -10.47 -20.96
C SER A 310 -14.93 -9.40 -20.16
N PRO A 311 -16.23 -9.17 -20.44
CA PRO A 311 -17.03 -8.14 -19.76
C PRO A 311 -17.01 -8.27 -18.23
N GLU A 312 -17.02 -9.50 -17.73
CA GLU A 312 -17.03 -9.82 -16.30
C GLU A 312 -15.72 -9.43 -15.63
N LEU A 313 -14.57 -9.86 -16.17
CA LEU A 313 -13.26 -9.55 -15.61
C LEU A 313 -12.87 -8.07 -15.80
N ARG A 314 -13.34 -7.44 -16.88
CA ARG A 314 -13.20 -5.99 -17.06
C ARG A 314 -13.99 -5.22 -16.01
N LYS A 315 -15.23 -5.63 -15.72
CA LYS A 315 -16.05 -5.05 -14.64
C LYS A 315 -15.38 -5.27 -13.28
N LEU A 316 -14.93 -6.49 -13.00
CA LEU A 316 -14.20 -6.81 -11.75
C LEU A 316 -12.95 -5.94 -11.59
N SER A 317 -12.12 -5.83 -12.61
CA SER A 317 -10.91 -4.99 -12.60
C SER A 317 -11.24 -3.53 -12.30
N ASN A 318 -12.24 -2.96 -12.98
CA ASN A 318 -12.64 -1.57 -12.81
C ASN A 318 -13.29 -1.30 -11.45
N THR A 319 -13.94 -2.30 -10.83
CA THR A 319 -14.59 -2.14 -9.52
C THR A 319 -13.58 -2.35 -8.38
N ALA A 320 -12.68 -3.33 -8.50
CA ALA A 320 -11.64 -3.61 -7.51
C ALA A 320 -10.55 -2.52 -7.48
N TYR A 321 -10.25 -1.94 -8.65
CA TYR A 321 -9.27 -0.86 -8.85
C TYR A 321 -9.84 0.17 -9.81
N PRO A 322 -10.73 1.07 -9.33
CA PRO A 322 -11.31 2.11 -10.16
C PRO A 322 -10.22 3.01 -10.75
N ASP A 323 -10.28 3.23 -12.06
CA ASP A 323 -9.40 4.19 -12.74
C ASP A 323 -9.90 5.61 -12.43
N PRO A 324 -9.11 6.42 -11.71
CA PRO A 324 -9.55 7.75 -11.31
C PRO A 324 -9.87 8.65 -12.50
N SER A 325 -9.29 8.37 -13.68
CA SER A 325 -9.50 9.17 -14.90
C SER A 325 -10.82 8.89 -15.65
N LYS A 326 -11.52 7.76 -15.34
CA LYS A 326 -12.71 7.32 -16.08
C LYS A 326 -14.06 7.60 -15.40
N ASN A 327 -14.06 8.16 -14.18
CA ASN A 327 -15.29 8.46 -13.45
C ASN A 327 -15.94 9.80 -13.85
N THR A 328 -16.50 9.87 -15.07
CA THR A 328 -17.44 10.92 -15.48
C THR A 328 -18.87 10.38 -15.45
N GLY A 329 -19.37 9.98 -14.29
CA GLY A 329 -20.77 9.55 -14.20
C GLY A 329 -21.15 8.88 -12.89
N LYS A 330 -21.79 9.63 -12.00
CA LYS A 330 -22.56 9.24 -10.80
C LYS A 330 -21.83 8.51 -9.66
N GLY A 331 -21.48 9.28 -8.64
CA GLY A 331 -21.62 8.95 -7.23
C GLY A 331 -20.80 7.78 -6.68
N ASN A 332 -19.45 7.93 -6.59
CA ASN A 332 -18.63 7.27 -5.58
C ASN A 332 -17.55 8.26 -5.08
N PRO A 333 -17.24 8.27 -3.78
CA PRO A 333 -16.35 9.29 -3.19
C PRO A 333 -14.94 9.15 -3.76
N LYS A 334 -14.42 10.26 -4.30
CA LYS A 334 -13.06 10.39 -4.82
C LYS A 334 -12.04 10.22 -3.71
N VAL A 335 -11.14 9.23 -3.85
CA VAL A 335 -9.84 9.28 -3.16
C VAL A 335 -8.99 10.29 -3.92
N ALA A 336 -8.58 11.35 -3.26
CA ALA A 336 -7.83 12.45 -3.87
C ALA A 336 -6.43 11.98 -4.32
N GLU A 337 -6.08 12.28 -5.58
CA GLU A 337 -4.71 12.13 -6.09
C GLU A 337 -3.77 13.15 -5.43
N GLU A 338 -2.50 12.80 -5.28
CA GLU A 338 -1.45 13.75 -4.88
C GLU A 338 -1.36 14.90 -5.92
N GLY A 339 -2.09 15.97 -5.66
CA GLY A 339 -2.14 17.15 -6.53
C GLY A 339 -3.53 17.77 -6.67
N GLU A 340 -4.60 17.03 -6.44
CA GLU A 340 -5.96 17.57 -6.53
C GLU A 340 -6.26 18.51 -5.35
N LEU A 341 -6.87 19.65 -5.66
CA LEU A 341 -7.24 20.67 -4.68
C LEU A 341 -8.60 20.30 -4.05
N VAL A 342 -8.59 19.35 -3.11
CA VAL A 342 -9.80 18.84 -2.45
C VAL A 342 -9.71 18.98 -0.93
N PRO A 343 -10.83 19.32 -0.25
CA PRO A 343 -10.85 19.59 1.18
C PRO A 343 -10.59 18.34 2.04
N SER A 344 -10.80 17.14 1.53
CA SER A 344 -10.54 15.89 2.25
C SER A 344 -9.07 15.66 2.60
N ARG A 345 -8.14 16.40 1.99
CA ARG A 345 -6.70 16.39 2.33
C ARG A 345 -6.38 17.13 3.62
N LEU A 346 -7.31 17.97 4.10
CA LEU A 346 -7.21 18.63 5.39
C LEU A 346 -7.58 17.66 6.52
N ASP A 347 -6.76 17.59 7.57
CA ASP A 347 -7.07 16.87 8.78
C ASP A 347 -7.77 17.83 9.76
N ILE A 348 -9.07 17.95 9.61
CA ILE A 348 -9.91 18.78 10.47
C ILE A 348 -10.56 17.89 11.51
N ARG A 349 -10.40 18.25 12.80
CA ARG A 349 -10.92 17.47 13.92
C ARG A 349 -11.62 18.35 14.93
N VAL A 350 -12.55 17.73 15.68
CA VAL A 350 -13.08 18.28 16.92
C VAL A 350 -12.01 18.17 18.01
N GLY A 351 -11.81 19.22 18.78
CA GLY A 351 -10.95 19.23 19.95
C GLY A 351 -11.65 19.78 21.18
N LYS A 352 -11.20 19.37 22.36
CA LYS A 352 -11.63 19.95 23.64
C LYS A 352 -10.51 20.76 24.25
N VAL A 353 -10.77 22.02 24.53
CA VAL A 353 -9.81 22.91 25.21
C VAL A 353 -9.71 22.47 26.67
N ILE A 354 -8.51 22.02 27.08
CA ILE A 354 -8.22 21.56 28.44
C ILE A 354 -7.74 22.73 29.32
N SER A 355 -6.86 23.57 28.76
CA SER A 355 -6.40 24.78 29.46
C SER A 355 -6.16 25.91 28.45
N VAL A 356 -6.41 27.13 28.88
CA VAL A 356 -6.15 28.38 28.18
C VAL A 356 -5.39 29.33 29.09
N GLU A 357 -4.27 29.85 28.62
CA GLU A 357 -3.47 30.85 29.33
C GLU A 357 -3.06 31.95 28.35
N LYS A 358 -2.79 33.16 28.85
CA LYS A 358 -2.18 34.19 28.04
C LYS A 358 -0.74 33.80 27.70
N HIS A 359 -0.33 34.04 26.47
CA HIS A 359 1.04 33.75 26.05
C HIS A 359 2.03 34.63 26.85
N PRO A 360 3.12 34.08 27.44
CA PRO A 360 4.03 34.82 28.32
C PRO A 360 4.71 36.03 27.63
N ASP A 361 4.96 35.92 26.31
CA ASP A 361 5.69 36.95 25.56
C ASP A 361 4.82 37.65 24.50
N ALA A 362 3.47 37.56 24.59
CA ALA A 362 2.58 38.18 23.59
C ALA A 362 1.16 38.39 24.12
N ASP A 363 0.81 39.63 24.47
CA ASP A 363 -0.51 39.98 25.05
C ASP A 363 -1.72 39.68 24.16
N SER A 364 -1.53 39.52 22.84
CA SER A 364 -2.59 39.24 21.87
C SER A 364 -2.82 37.74 21.61
N LEU A 365 -2.02 36.88 22.24
CA LEU A 365 -2.06 35.44 21.99
C LEU A 365 -2.51 34.66 23.24
N TYR A 366 -3.29 33.59 22.99
CA TYR A 366 -3.49 32.52 23.94
C TYR A 366 -2.54 31.35 23.68
N LEU A 367 -2.18 30.66 24.76
CA LEU A 367 -1.53 29.36 24.78
C LEU A 367 -2.57 28.33 25.27
N GLU A 368 -2.90 27.39 24.44
CA GLU A 368 -3.96 26.43 24.69
C GLU A 368 -3.43 25.01 24.70
N LYS A 369 -3.95 24.16 25.58
CA LYS A 369 -3.81 22.69 25.52
C LYS A 369 -5.13 22.11 25.08
N ILE A 370 -5.12 21.41 23.95
CA ILE A 370 -6.35 20.92 23.32
C ILE A 370 -6.24 19.41 23.08
N ASP A 371 -7.18 18.67 23.64
CA ASP A 371 -7.36 17.23 23.37
C ASP A 371 -8.01 17.07 22.00
N VAL A 372 -7.31 16.38 21.10
CA VAL A 372 -7.76 16.04 19.74
C VAL A 372 -7.88 14.53 19.53
N GLY A 373 -8.08 13.76 20.61
CA GLY A 373 -8.19 12.30 20.59
C GLY A 373 -6.83 11.58 20.39
N GLU A 374 -5.73 12.24 20.69
CA GLU A 374 -4.37 11.68 20.67
C GLU A 374 -3.91 11.34 22.11
N ALA A 375 -2.79 10.62 22.23
CA ALA A 375 -2.27 10.21 23.55
C ALA A 375 -1.91 11.40 24.45
N GLU A 376 -1.48 12.52 23.84
CA GLU A 376 -1.13 13.76 24.54
C GLU A 376 -1.87 14.94 23.91
N PRO A 377 -2.35 15.91 24.70
CA PRO A 377 -2.98 17.12 24.18
C PRO A 377 -2.00 17.95 23.35
N ARG A 378 -2.47 18.53 22.26
CA ARG A 378 -1.66 19.42 21.43
C ARG A 378 -1.53 20.80 22.07
N THR A 379 -0.37 21.40 21.90
CA THR A 379 -0.16 22.84 22.21
C THR A 379 -0.60 23.64 20.98
N VAL A 380 -1.48 24.60 21.19
CA VAL A 380 -1.97 25.51 20.15
C VAL A 380 -1.77 26.94 20.60
N VAL A 381 -1.36 27.81 19.69
CA VAL A 381 -1.24 29.25 19.93
C VAL A 381 -2.21 29.96 19.01
N SER A 382 -3.13 30.75 19.59
CA SER A 382 -4.17 31.45 18.85
C SER A 382 -4.19 32.96 19.13
N GLY A 383 -4.54 33.77 18.10
CA GLY A 383 -4.66 35.23 18.21
C GLY A 383 -6.03 35.69 18.65
N LEU A 384 -6.63 35.07 19.68
CA LEU A 384 -8.02 35.28 20.05
C LEU A 384 -8.25 36.19 21.25
N VAL A 385 -7.22 36.68 21.94
CA VAL A 385 -7.35 37.49 23.17
C VAL A 385 -8.26 38.71 23.01
N ALA A 386 -8.23 39.36 21.83
CA ALA A 386 -9.07 40.54 21.55
C ALA A 386 -10.55 40.19 21.23
N TYR A 387 -10.88 38.94 21.01
CA TYR A 387 -12.16 38.52 20.45
C TYR A 387 -12.96 37.56 21.34
N VAL A 388 -12.27 36.73 22.09
CA VAL A 388 -12.88 35.67 22.91
C VAL A 388 -12.22 35.65 24.28
N SER A 389 -13.03 35.70 25.37
CA SER A 389 -12.47 35.64 26.69
C SER A 389 -11.91 34.25 27.01
N GLN A 390 -10.99 34.16 27.96
CA GLN A 390 -10.36 32.93 28.41
C GLN A 390 -11.42 31.93 28.91
N GLU A 391 -12.38 32.41 29.69
CA GLU A 391 -13.48 31.63 30.27
C GLU A 391 -14.40 31.04 29.19
N ALA A 392 -14.56 31.75 28.07
CA ALA A 392 -15.38 31.29 26.93
C ALA A 392 -14.71 30.23 26.09
N LEU A 393 -13.38 30.09 26.17
CA LEU A 393 -12.61 29.05 25.52
C LEU A 393 -12.36 27.84 26.45
N GLN A 394 -12.26 28.05 27.75
CA GLN A 394 -12.01 26.98 28.71
C GLN A 394 -13.10 25.91 28.62
N ASP A 395 -12.70 24.63 28.53
CA ASP A 395 -13.57 23.45 28.42
C ASP A 395 -14.49 23.39 27.20
N ARG A 396 -14.31 24.33 26.22
CA ARG A 396 -15.11 24.39 24.99
C ARG A 396 -14.68 23.31 23.99
N LEU A 397 -15.64 22.77 23.25
CA LEU A 397 -15.36 22.05 22.01
C LEU A 397 -15.08 23.06 20.89
N VAL A 398 -14.07 22.79 20.10
CA VAL A 398 -13.59 23.66 19.00
C VAL A 398 -13.22 22.81 17.80
N VAL A 399 -13.01 23.46 16.64
CA VAL A 399 -12.62 22.78 15.42
C VAL A 399 -11.18 23.18 15.05
N LEU A 400 -10.31 22.20 14.78
CA LEU A 400 -8.89 22.43 14.52
C LEU A 400 -8.46 21.81 13.19
N LEU A 401 -7.52 22.47 12.52
CA LEU A 401 -6.71 21.89 11.42
C LEU A 401 -5.43 21.32 12.01
N CYS A 402 -5.27 20.00 11.90
CA CYS A 402 -4.28 19.21 12.64
C CYS A 402 -3.04 18.78 11.82
N ASN A 403 -3.06 18.93 10.49
CA ASN A 403 -1.97 18.47 9.64
C ASN A 403 -1.11 19.58 9.00
N LEU A 404 -1.17 20.79 9.53
CA LEU A 404 -0.19 21.83 9.23
C LEU A 404 1.19 21.46 9.80
N LYS A 405 2.25 21.94 9.17
CA LYS A 405 3.58 21.87 9.76
C LYS A 405 3.61 22.74 11.03
N PRO A 406 4.04 22.20 12.18
CA PRO A 406 4.16 22.99 13.40
C PRO A 406 4.98 24.27 13.19
N GLN A 407 4.54 25.38 13.77
CA GLN A 407 5.18 26.69 13.65
C GLN A 407 5.47 27.28 15.02
N LYS A 408 6.64 27.90 15.17
CA LYS A 408 6.98 28.64 16.38
C LYS A 408 6.36 30.03 16.33
N MET A 409 5.50 30.31 17.30
CA MET A 409 4.89 31.62 17.52
C MET A 409 5.43 32.20 18.83
N ARG A 410 6.25 33.26 18.74
CA ARG A 410 6.90 33.90 19.91
C ARG A 410 7.58 32.89 20.85
N GLY A 411 8.32 31.93 20.29
CA GLY A 411 9.07 30.93 21.07
C GLY A 411 8.33 29.62 21.35
N VAL A 412 7.01 29.61 21.34
CA VAL A 412 6.18 28.42 21.58
C VAL A 412 5.78 27.75 20.25
N GLU A 413 5.92 26.44 20.17
CA GLU A 413 5.52 25.65 19.00
C GLU A 413 4.01 25.37 19.01
N SER A 414 3.28 25.91 18.00
CA SER A 414 1.89 25.58 17.75
C SER A 414 1.80 24.35 16.85
N GLN A 415 1.06 23.32 17.29
CA GLN A 415 0.96 22.01 16.65
C GLN A 415 -0.35 21.81 15.86
N ALA A 416 -1.24 22.80 15.89
CA ALA A 416 -2.47 22.83 15.13
C ALA A 416 -2.95 24.29 14.97
N MET A 417 -3.98 24.49 14.18
CA MET A 417 -4.63 25.80 14.01
C MET A 417 -6.11 25.71 14.39
N LEU A 418 -6.55 26.55 15.31
CA LEU A 418 -7.95 26.67 15.71
C LEU A 418 -8.70 27.43 14.61
N LEU A 419 -9.75 26.81 14.05
CA LEU A 419 -10.54 27.38 12.98
C LEU A 419 -11.63 28.33 13.51
N CYS A 420 -11.64 29.52 12.98
CA CYS A 420 -12.57 30.57 13.38
C CYS A 420 -13.27 31.19 12.16
N ALA A 421 -14.54 31.56 12.34
CA ALA A 421 -15.21 32.47 11.42
C ALA A 421 -14.77 33.90 11.70
N SER A 422 -14.56 34.71 10.66
CA SER A 422 -14.19 36.11 10.80
C SER A 422 -14.86 36.99 9.75
N ILE A 423 -15.25 38.19 10.14
CA ILE A 423 -15.78 39.23 9.26
C ILE A 423 -15.01 40.52 9.53
N GLU A 424 -14.56 41.14 8.44
CA GLU A 424 -14.00 42.50 8.44
C GLU A 424 -15.13 43.52 8.36
N GLY A 425 -15.07 44.58 9.17
CA GLY A 425 -16.04 45.69 9.20
C GLY A 425 -15.40 46.86 9.91
N GLU A 426 -16.21 47.81 10.48
CA GLU A 426 -15.65 48.88 11.33
C GLU A 426 -14.85 48.32 12.50
N THR A 427 -15.25 47.18 13.04
CA THR A 427 -14.47 46.33 13.95
C THR A 427 -14.47 44.91 13.44
N ARG A 428 -13.28 44.29 13.39
CA ARG A 428 -13.16 42.89 13.06
C ARG A 428 -13.80 42.01 14.14
N ARG A 429 -14.67 41.08 13.75
CA ARG A 429 -15.31 40.09 14.63
C ARG A 429 -14.80 38.71 14.29
N VAL A 430 -14.51 37.91 15.33
CA VAL A 430 -14.00 36.54 15.20
C VAL A 430 -14.74 35.63 16.17
N GLU A 431 -15.20 34.49 15.70
CA GLU A 431 -15.86 33.44 16.49
C GLU A 431 -15.24 32.08 16.20
N PRO A 432 -14.81 31.31 17.19
CA PRO A 432 -14.44 29.91 16.99
C PRO A 432 -15.60 29.12 16.43
N LEU A 433 -15.30 28.15 15.57
CA LEU A 433 -16.30 27.21 15.03
C LEU A 433 -16.73 26.22 16.10
N ASP A 434 -18.04 25.95 16.17
CA ASP A 434 -18.67 25.01 17.09
C ASP A 434 -19.03 23.71 16.35
N PRO A 435 -18.56 22.53 16.84
CA PRO A 435 -19.08 21.26 16.40
C PRO A 435 -20.49 21.00 16.93
N PRO A 436 -21.29 20.09 16.32
CA PRO A 436 -22.62 19.75 16.83
C PRO A 436 -22.56 19.16 18.23
N GLU A 437 -23.65 19.30 18.98
CA GLU A 437 -23.77 18.76 20.34
C GLU A 437 -23.57 17.24 20.34
N GLY A 438 -22.86 16.73 21.33
CA GLY A 438 -22.50 15.31 21.45
C GLY A 438 -21.24 14.90 20.69
N SER A 439 -20.58 15.82 19.98
CA SER A 439 -19.28 15.54 19.35
C SER A 439 -18.20 15.24 20.40
N SER A 440 -17.24 14.39 20.03
CA SER A 440 -16.14 13.96 20.91
C SER A 440 -14.78 14.46 20.40
N PRO A 441 -13.80 14.70 21.28
CA PRO A 441 -12.43 15.01 20.88
C PRO A 441 -11.87 13.94 19.93
N GLY A 442 -11.21 14.37 18.88
CA GLY A 442 -10.68 13.49 17.84
C GLY A 442 -11.66 13.13 16.72
N GLU A 443 -12.95 13.47 16.88
CA GLU A 443 -13.93 13.24 15.83
C GLU A 443 -13.56 14.02 14.55
N ARG A 444 -13.58 13.34 13.42
CA ARG A 444 -13.23 13.94 12.15
C ARG A 444 -14.32 14.85 11.63
N VAL A 445 -13.94 16.05 11.20
CA VAL A 445 -14.77 16.96 10.43
C VAL A 445 -14.44 16.77 8.95
N PHE A 446 -15.45 16.67 8.12
CA PHE A 446 -15.34 16.51 6.67
C PHE A 446 -16.27 17.47 5.93
N VAL A 447 -16.01 17.68 4.66
CA VAL A 447 -16.90 18.43 3.76
C VAL A 447 -17.86 17.45 3.11
N GLU A 448 -19.13 17.80 3.00
CA GLU A 448 -20.18 17.02 2.35
C GLU A 448 -19.75 16.55 0.96
N GLY A 449 -19.84 15.22 0.71
CA GLY A 449 -19.36 14.57 -0.51
C GLY A 449 -17.86 14.25 -0.53
N TYR A 450 -17.13 14.50 0.57
CA TYR A 450 -15.70 14.18 0.75
C TYR A 450 -15.42 13.36 2.03
N GLU A 451 -16.43 12.67 2.55
CA GLU A 451 -16.40 11.93 3.82
C GLU A 451 -15.31 10.84 3.85
N THR A 452 -15.11 10.18 2.72
CA THR A 452 -14.20 9.02 2.59
C THR A 452 -12.78 9.39 2.18
N GLY A 453 -12.52 10.66 1.83
CA GLY A 453 -11.18 11.14 1.50
C GLY A 453 -10.25 11.04 2.71
N LYS A 454 -8.97 10.68 2.51
CA LYS A 454 -7.97 10.62 3.57
C LYS A 454 -7.20 11.94 3.67
N PRO A 455 -7.03 12.52 4.88
CA PRO A 455 -6.14 13.65 5.08
C PRO A 455 -4.68 13.30 4.75
N ASP A 456 -3.93 14.29 4.28
CA ASP A 456 -2.48 14.18 4.18
C ASP A 456 -1.88 14.04 5.60
N ASP A 457 -0.83 13.24 5.76
CA ASP A 457 -0.16 13.12 7.08
C ASP A 457 0.41 14.46 7.56
N LYS A 458 0.99 15.25 6.64
CA LYS A 458 1.40 16.66 6.84
C LYS A 458 1.26 17.42 5.53
N LEU A 459 0.71 18.63 5.58
CA LEU A 459 0.62 19.52 4.42
C LEU A 459 2.01 20.06 4.08
N ASN A 460 2.38 19.96 2.80
CA ASN A 460 3.63 20.55 2.31
C ASN A 460 3.48 22.05 2.13
N PRO A 461 4.21 22.91 2.90
CA PRO A 461 4.07 24.35 2.82
C PRO A 461 4.37 24.94 1.44
N LYS A 462 5.25 24.28 0.66
CA LYS A 462 5.59 24.73 -0.71
C LYS A 462 4.43 24.60 -1.68
N LYS A 463 3.52 23.65 -1.46
CA LYS A 463 2.33 23.42 -2.32
C LYS A 463 1.20 24.41 -2.00
N ARG A 464 1.24 25.09 -0.85
CA ARG A 464 0.28 26.08 -0.37
C ARG A 464 -1.18 25.56 -0.46
N LEU A 465 -1.38 24.31 -0.04
CA LEU A 465 -2.67 23.64 -0.16
C LEU A 465 -3.73 24.30 0.73
N TRP A 466 -3.36 24.60 1.98
CA TRP A 466 -4.24 25.27 2.94
C TRP A 466 -4.72 26.61 2.39
N GLU A 467 -3.79 27.45 1.98
CA GLU A 467 -4.09 28.81 1.49
C GLU A 467 -4.98 28.78 0.23
N LYS A 468 -4.85 27.75 -0.60
CA LYS A 468 -5.71 27.58 -1.79
C LYS A 468 -7.11 27.13 -1.44
N LEU A 469 -7.27 26.21 -0.49
CA LEU A 469 -8.57 25.70 -0.05
C LEU A 469 -9.31 26.70 0.85
N GLN A 470 -8.56 27.44 1.66
CA GLN A 470 -9.10 28.44 2.60
C GLN A 470 -9.91 29.54 1.90
N VAL A 471 -9.56 29.92 0.69
CA VAL A 471 -10.27 30.96 -0.09
C VAL A 471 -11.76 30.64 -0.24
N ASP A 472 -12.09 29.36 -0.34
CA ASP A 472 -13.45 28.86 -0.53
C ASP A 472 -14.13 28.42 0.80
N LEU A 473 -13.40 28.51 1.93
CA LEU A 473 -13.95 28.24 3.27
C LEU A 473 -14.67 29.46 3.82
N LYS A 474 -15.99 29.38 3.98
CA LYS A 474 -16.86 30.49 4.40
C LYS A 474 -17.95 30.00 5.35
N VAL A 475 -18.62 30.96 5.96
CA VAL A 475 -19.84 30.73 6.72
C VAL A 475 -21.04 31.14 5.90
N SER A 476 -22.05 30.30 5.82
CA SER A 476 -23.29 30.55 5.11
C SER A 476 -24.14 31.65 5.80
N GLY A 477 -25.20 32.11 5.13
CA GLY A 477 -26.21 33.01 5.73
C GLY A 477 -26.97 32.42 6.93
N GLN A 478 -26.79 31.14 7.21
CA GLN A 478 -27.39 30.39 8.32
C GLN A 478 -26.36 30.02 9.43
N CYS A 479 -25.20 30.68 9.43
CA CYS A 479 -24.09 30.40 10.37
C CYS A 479 -23.48 29.00 10.27
N VAL A 480 -23.62 28.29 9.14
CA VAL A 480 -23.03 26.97 8.88
C VAL A 480 -21.72 27.13 8.13
N ALA A 481 -20.66 26.46 8.59
CA ALA A 481 -19.39 26.43 7.90
C ALA A 481 -19.50 25.60 6.61
N GLN A 482 -18.96 26.14 5.51
CA GLN A 482 -19.02 25.50 4.19
C GLN A 482 -17.72 25.73 3.42
N TRP A 483 -17.41 24.81 2.53
CA TRP A 483 -16.40 24.94 1.48
C TRP A 483 -17.12 25.01 0.14
N GLN A 484 -17.01 26.14 -0.54
CA GLN A 484 -17.88 26.47 -1.69
C GLN A 484 -19.37 26.46 -1.26
N ASP A 485 -20.17 25.54 -1.81
CA ASP A 485 -21.58 25.32 -1.50
C ASP A 485 -21.87 24.09 -0.62
N LYS A 486 -20.80 23.40 -0.13
CA LYS A 486 -20.85 22.15 0.62
C LYS A 486 -20.55 22.36 2.09
N HIS A 487 -21.36 21.79 2.97
CA HIS A 487 -21.24 22.00 4.41
C HIS A 487 -20.04 21.25 5.02
N LEU A 488 -19.40 21.87 6.01
CA LEU A 488 -18.51 21.17 6.95
C LEU A 488 -19.36 20.48 7.99
N MET A 489 -19.09 19.21 8.26
CA MET A 489 -19.90 18.41 9.17
C MET A 489 -19.11 17.29 9.84
N THR A 490 -19.66 16.81 10.97
CA THR A 490 -19.32 15.52 11.59
C THR A 490 -20.43 14.51 11.25
N LYS A 491 -20.34 13.30 11.77
CA LYS A 491 -21.44 12.33 11.69
C LYS A 491 -22.70 12.75 12.42
N LEU A 492 -22.59 13.70 13.36
CA LEU A 492 -23.70 14.16 14.21
C LEU A 492 -24.42 15.40 13.64
N GLY A 493 -23.79 16.14 12.71
CA GLY A 493 -24.39 17.33 12.14
C GLY A 493 -23.36 18.33 11.62
N HIS A 494 -23.84 19.55 11.33
CA HIS A 494 -23.04 20.59 10.70
C HIS A 494 -22.16 21.33 11.70
N ILE A 495 -20.99 21.80 11.23
CA ILE A 495 -20.16 22.76 11.95
C ILE A 495 -20.76 24.15 11.79
N THR A 496 -20.87 24.88 12.89
CA THR A 496 -21.54 26.20 12.91
C THR A 496 -20.66 27.27 13.58
N CYS A 497 -21.09 28.51 13.55
CA CYS A 497 -20.63 29.57 14.44
C CYS A 497 -21.85 30.28 15.07
N LYS A 498 -21.63 31.07 16.13
CA LYS A 498 -22.74 31.61 16.92
C LYS A 498 -23.58 32.65 16.16
N THR A 499 -22.94 33.64 15.55
CA THR A 499 -23.64 34.81 15.00
C THR A 499 -23.14 35.31 13.64
N LEU A 500 -21.93 34.96 13.25
CA LEU A 500 -21.32 35.48 12.03
C LEU A 500 -21.89 34.81 10.79
N LYS A 501 -22.46 35.62 9.90
CA LYS A 501 -23.02 35.19 8.64
C LYS A 501 -22.19 35.72 7.46
N GLY A 502 -21.83 34.85 6.52
CA GLY A 502 -21.04 35.24 5.34
C GLY A 502 -19.55 35.49 5.64
N GLY A 503 -19.05 35.15 6.83
CA GLY A 503 -17.65 35.33 7.21
C GLY A 503 -16.70 34.34 6.52
N ASN A 504 -15.42 34.69 6.45
CA ASN A 504 -14.35 33.78 6.04
C ASN A 504 -13.95 32.87 7.20
N ILE A 505 -13.48 31.67 6.89
CA ILE A 505 -12.94 30.73 7.88
C ILE A 505 -11.43 30.71 7.77
N SER A 506 -10.74 30.93 8.88
CA SER A 506 -9.27 30.93 8.95
C SER A 506 -8.77 30.35 10.28
#